data_a65d2c7fe53f290d5befb5b3f20c304a
#
_entry.id   a65d2c7fe53f290d5befb5b3f20c304a
#
_cell.length_a   1.000
_cell.length_b   1.000
_cell.length_c   1.000
_cell.angle_alpha   90.00
_cell.angle_beta   90.00
_cell.angle_gamma   90.00
#
_symmetry.space_group_name_H-M   'P 1'
#
loop_
_entity.id
_entity.type
_entity.pdbx_description
1 polymer ?
#
loop_
_entity_poly.entity_id
_entity_poly.type
_entity_poly.pdbx_seq_one_letter_code
_entity_poly.pdbx_strand_id
1 'polypeptide(L)'
;MKKEVSQSLVFIDESGDAGFKFKKGSSIYFIISAVIFNDFLEAEKTAVAIKEMRRKEKFPDTFEFKFNNSKRKIREKFLETIKPFDFKIRYLVVDKRKIKSDELKNNKSSFYSY
;
A
#
# COMPACT_ATOMS: atom_id res chain seq x y z
N MET A 1 35.68 5.21 -13.64
CA MET A 1 34.31 4.66 -13.69
C MET A 1 33.48 5.22 -12.55
N LYS A 2 32.43 5.94 -12.87
CA LYS A 2 31.57 6.48 -11.82
C LYS A 2 30.80 5.33 -11.14
N LYS A 3 30.87 5.29 -9.84
CA LYS A 3 30.06 4.39 -9.05
C LYS A 3 28.62 4.89 -9.08
N GLU A 4 27.74 4.14 -9.69
CA GLU A 4 26.32 4.49 -9.68
C GLU A 4 25.77 4.40 -8.26
N VAL A 5 25.10 5.47 -7.83
CA VAL A 5 24.35 5.44 -6.58
C VAL A 5 23.02 4.78 -6.89
N SER A 6 22.80 3.60 -6.33
CA SER A 6 21.55 2.91 -6.42
C SER A 6 20.48 3.70 -5.67
N GLN A 7 19.46 4.18 -6.38
CA GLN A 7 18.32 4.87 -5.79
C GLN A 7 17.10 3.98 -5.88
N SER A 8 16.45 3.80 -4.74
CA SER A 8 15.19 3.08 -4.66
C SER A 8 14.05 4.06 -4.46
N LEU A 9 12.92 3.77 -5.10
CA LEU A 9 11.69 4.50 -4.91
C LEU A 9 10.76 3.63 -4.07
N VAL A 10 10.30 4.15 -2.94
CA VAL A 10 9.48 3.40 -1.99
C VAL A 10 8.17 4.13 -1.78
N PHE A 11 7.07 3.42 -2.03
CA PHE A 11 5.73 3.90 -1.74
C PHE A 11 5.23 3.19 -0.49
N ILE A 12 4.79 3.94 0.50
CA ILE A 12 4.31 3.41 1.78
C ILE A 12 2.86 3.80 1.95
N ASP A 13 2.05 2.84 2.35
CA ASP A 13 0.66 3.05 2.68
C ASP A 13 0.29 2.22 3.91
N GLU A 14 -0.79 2.60 4.56
CA GLU A 14 -1.27 1.93 5.75
C GLU A 14 -2.71 1.46 5.57
N SER A 15 -3.06 0.36 6.22
CA SER A 15 -4.39 -0.21 6.23
C SER A 15 -4.82 -0.48 7.66
N GLY A 16 -6.07 -0.21 7.96
CA GLY A 16 -6.60 -0.22 9.30
C GLY A 16 -6.52 1.16 9.93
N ASP A 17 -6.93 1.27 11.17
CA ASP A 17 -6.83 2.51 11.92
C ASP A 17 -5.99 2.32 13.19
N ALA A 18 -5.52 3.42 13.76
CA ALA A 18 -4.71 3.39 14.97
C ALA A 18 -5.55 3.27 16.27
N GLY A 19 -6.87 3.15 16.17
CA GLY A 19 -7.76 3.03 17.32
C GLY A 19 -7.73 1.64 17.95
N PHE A 20 -8.12 1.57 19.23
CA PHE A 20 -8.14 0.34 20.00
C PHE A 20 -9.55 -0.04 20.49
N LYS A 21 -10.58 0.63 19.98
CA LYS A 21 -11.98 0.37 20.35
C LYS A 21 -12.59 -0.68 19.43
N PHE A 22 -12.15 -1.92 19.55
CA PHE A 22 -12.55 -3.01 18.66
C PHE A 22 -14.05 -3.25 18.59
N LYS A 23 -14.76 -3.10 19.71
CA LYS A 23 -16.22 -3.23 19.76
C LYS A 23 -16.95 -2.07 19.08
N LYS A 24 -16.26 -0.96 18.79
CA LYS A 24 -16.81 0.22 18.12
C LYS A 24 -16.31 0.37 16.68
N GLY A 25 -15.78 -0.70 16.08
CA GLY A 25 -15.38 -0.72 14.69
C GLY A 25 -13.91 -0.48 14.40
N SER A 26 -13.04 -0.34 15.42
CA SER A 26 -11.61 -0.30 15.19
C SER A 26 -11.11 -1.64 14.70
N SER A 27 -10.23 -1.66 13.70
CA SER A 27 -9.63 -2.88 13.17
C SER A 27 -8.66 -3.50 14.19
N ILE A 28 -8.63 -4.83 14.25
CA ILE A 28 -7.71 -5.59 15.11
C ILE A 28 -6.27 -5.45 14.62
N TYR A 29 -6.10 -5.43 13.30
CA TYR A 29 -4.79 -5.35 12.67
C TYR A 29 -4.53 -3.97 12.12
N PHE A 30 -3.29 -3.54 12.24
CA PHE A 30 -2.76 -2.37 11.55
C PHE A 30 -1.64 -2.85 10.64
N ILE A 31 -1.73 -2.51 9.36
CA ILE A 31 -0.80 -3.02 8.35
C ILE A 31 -0.11 -1.83 7.69
N ILE A 32 1.21 -1.88 7.65
CA ILE A 32 2.02 -0.94 6.88
C ILE A 32 2.58 -1.71 5.70
N SER A 33 2.33 -1.23 4.49
CA SER A 33 2.82 -1.83 3.25
C SER A 33 3.80 -0.92 2.56
N ALA A 34 4.85 -1.49 1.99
CA ALA A 34 5.81 -0.76 1.18
C ALA A 34 5.97 -1.46 -0.17
N VAL A 35 5.88 -0.69 -1.25
CA VAL A 35 6.21 -1.14 -2.59
C VAL A 35 7.53 -0.48 -2.98
N ILE A 36 8.51 -1.29 -3.32
CA ILE A 36 9.89 -0.86 -3.53
C ILE A 36 10.28 -1.10 -4.98
N PHE A 37 10.60 -0.02 -5.69
CA PHE A 37 11.19 -0.08 -7.02
C PHE A 37 12.68 0.26 -6.91
N ASN A 38 13.53 -0.66 -7.35
CA ASN A 38 14.98 -0.40 -7.39
C ASN A 38 15.39 0.42 -8.62
N ASP A 39 14.49 0.59 -9.57
CA ASP A 39 14.68 1.34 -10.80
C ASP A 39 13.51 2.29 -10.99
N PHE A 40 13.77 3.58 -11.06
CA PHE A 40 12.74 4.59 -11.29
C PHE A 40 12.00 4.38 -12.61
N LEU A 41 12.69 3.88 -13.63
CA LEU A 41 12.07 3.59 -14.91
C LEU A 41 11.00 2.49 -14.79
N GLU A 42 11.26 1.47 -13.97
CA GLU A 42 10.26 0.44 -13.68
C GLU A 42 9.04 1.01 -12.97
N ALA A 43 9.23 1.95 -12.06
CA ALA A 43 8.12 2.65 -11.41
C ALA A 43 7.30 3.47 -12.41
N GLU A 44 7.96 4.18 -13.32
CA GLU A 44 7.29 4.96 -14.36
C GLU A 44 6.51 4.07 -15.33
N LYS A 45 7.10 2.96 -15.75
CA LYS A 45 6.43 1.98 -16.62
C LYS A 45 5.20 1.40 -15.94
N THR A 46 5.28 1.09 -14.66
CA THR A 46 4.16 0.58 -13.88
C THR A 46 3.04 1.62 -13.82
N ALA A 47 3.36 2.87 -13.55
CA ALA A 47 2.38 3.95 -13.50
C ALA A 47 1.69 4.15 -14.85
N VAL A 48 2.43 4.11 -15.94
CA VAL A 48 1.87 4.22 -17.30
C VAL A 48 0.96 3.05 -17.61
N ALA A 49 1.37 1.83 -17.26
CA ALA A 49 0.55 0.63 -17.48
C ALA A 49 -0.78 0.68 -16.71
N ILE A 50 -0.76 1.17 -15.48
CA ILE A 50 -1.98 1.36 -14.68
C ILE A 50 -2.89 2.42 -15.33
N LYS A 51 -2.31 3.49 -15.81
CA LYS A 51 -3.04 4.57 -16.49
C LYS A 51 -3.70 4.06 -17.79
N GLU A 52 -2.99 3.27 -18.57
CA GLU A 52 -3.52 2.65 -19.78
C GLU A 52 -4.64 1.67 -19.47
N MET A 53 -4.49 0.86 -18.44
CA MET A 53 -5.53 -0.05 -17.97
C MET A 53 -6.79 0.71 -17.57
N ARG A 54 -6.65 1.82 -16.83
CA ARG A 54 -7.77 2.66 -16.44
C ARG A 54 -8.57 3.12 -17.65
N ARG A 55 -7.87 3.60 -18.68
CA ARG A 55 -8.50 4.07 -19.94
C ARG A 55 -9.14 2.94 -20.72
N LYS A 56 -8.48 1.79 -20.79
CA LYS A 56 -9.00 0.60 -21.49
C LYS A 56 -10.28 0.10 -20.84
N GLU A 57 -10.38 0.15 -19.51
CA GLU A 57 -11.58 -0.25 -18.78
C GLU A 57 -12.61 0.88 -18.68
N LYS A 58 -12.36 2.02 -19.34
CA LYS A 58 -13.26 3.18 -19.41
C LYS A 58 -13.53 3.84 -18.07
N PHE A 59 -12.55 3.77 -17.15
CA PHE A 59 -12.58 4.52 -15.91
C PHE A 59 -11.99 5.92 -16.09
N PRO A 60 -12.47 6.93 -15.33
CA PRO A 60 -11.83 8.26 -15.33
C PRO A 60 -10.37 8.19 -14.87
N ASP A 61 -9.54 9.12 -15.34
CA ASP A 61 -8.12 9.17 -14.95
C ASP A 61 -7.91 9.37 -13.44
N THR A 62 -8.91 9.88 -12.75
CA THR A 62 -8.91 10.07 -11.28
C THR A 62 -9.37 8.85 -10.49
N PHE A 63 -9.75 7.78 -11.17
CA PHE A 63 -10.25 6.58 -10.51
C PHE A 63 -9.14 5.88 -9.73
N GLU A 64 -9.42 5.56 -8.47
CA GLU A 64 -8.53 4.75 -7.63
C GLU A 64 -8.96 3.29 -7.60
N PHE A 65 -8.01 2.39 -7.80
CA PHE A 65 -8.26 0.95 -7.66
C PHE A 65 -8.21 0.56 -6.19
N LYS A 66 -9.37 0.26 -5.62
CA LYS A 66 -9.51 -0.23 -4.23
C LYS A 66 -10.03 -1.65 -4.24
N PHE A 67 -9.29 -2.57 -3.67
CA PHE A 67 -9.64 -3.99 -3.74
C PHE A 67 -10.99 -4.32 -3.10
N ASN A 68 -11.28 -3.75 -1.94
CA ASN A 68 -12.54 -4.03 -1.23
C ASN A 68 -13.80 -3.49 -1.94
N ASN A 69 -13.64 -2.53 -2.86
CA ASN A 69 -14.76 -1.97 -3.63
C ASN A 69 -14.74 -2.39 -5.10
N SER A 70 -13.76 -3.18 -5.51
CA SER A 70 -13.62 -3.60 -6.90
C SER A 70 -14.16 -4.99 -7.10
N LYS A 71 -14.74 -5.24 -8.29
CA LYS A 71 -15.13 -6.58 -8.72
C LYS A 71 -13.88 -7.45 -8.91
N ARG A 72 -14.01 -8.74 -8.69
CA ARG A 72 -12.93 -9.71 -8.85
C ARG A 72 -12.20 -9.58 -10.19
N LYS A 73 -12.96 -9.41 -11.29
CA LYS A 73 -12.41 -9.27 -12.63
C LYS A 73 -11.47 -8.07 -12.75
N ILE A 74 -11.81 -6.95 -12.13
CA ILE A 74 -10.98 -5.74 -12.13
C ILE A 74 -9.72 -5.95 -11.29
N ARG A 75 -9.84 -6.60 -10.12
CA ARG A 75 -8.68 -6.93 -9.29
C ARG A 75 -7.69 -7.83 -10.03
N GLU A 76 -8.19 -8.84 -10.73
CA GLU A 76 -7.35 -9.73 -11.52
C GLU A 76 -6.64 -8.98 -12.65
N LYS A 77 -7.34 -8.11 -13.36
CA LYS A 77 -6.76 -7.29 -14.42
C LYS A 77 -5.68 -6.35 -13.90
N PHE A 78 -5.91 -5.75 -12.75
CA PHE A 78 -4.92 -4.88 -12.10
C PHE A 78 -3.65 -5.66 -11.78
N LEU A 79 -3.79 -6.81 -11.14
CA LEU A 79 -2.64 -7.65 -10.77
C LEU A 79 -1.87 -8.14 -12.00
N GLU A 80 -2.56 -8.54 -13.05
CA GLU A 80 -1.92 -8.92 -14.31
C GLU A 80 -1.19 -7.75 -14.98
N THR A 81 -1.75 -6.54 -14.85
CA THR A 81 -1.14 -5.34 -15.41
C THR A 81 0.20 -5.00 -14.76
N ILE A 82 0.29 -5.14 -13.44
CA ILE A 82 1.51 -4.78 -12.70
C ILE A 82 2.54 -5.92 -12.62
N LYS A 83 2.10 -7.15 -12.83
CA LYS A 83 2.95 -8.35 -12.68
C LYS A 83 4.25 -8.33 -13.49
N PRO A 84 4.31 -7.80 -14.73
CA PRO A 84 5.55 -7.80 -15.52
C PRO A 84 6.65 -6.90 -14.99
N PHE A 85 6.35 -5.98 -14.09
CA PHE A 85 7.31 -4.97 -13.64
C PHE A 85 8.09 -5.43 -12.42
N ASP A 86 9.31 -4.92 -12.28
CA ASP A 86 10.20 -5.29 -11.20
C ASP A 86 9.97 -4.43 -9.97
N PHE A 87 9.32 -5.02 -8.97
CA PHE A 87 9.11 -4.38 -7.68
C PHE A 87 9.09 -5.43 -6.57
N LYS A 88 9.33 -4.96 -5.35
CA LYS A 88 9.24 -5.79 -4.15
C LYS A 88 8.18 -5.24 -3.22
N ILE A 89 7.51 -6.13 -2.52
CA ILE A 89 6.51 -5.75 -1.52
C ILE A 89 7.02 -6.21 -0.15
N ARG A 90 6.96 -5.28 0.81
CA ARG A 90 7.22 -5.56 2.22
C ARG A 90 6.02 -5.07 3.01
N TYR A 91 5.66 -5.79 4.03
CA TYR A 91 4.58 -5.34 4.91
C TYR A 91 4.86 -5.76 6.35
N LEU A 92 4.37 -4.93 7.26
CA LEU A 92 4.38 -5.17 8.69
C LEU A 92 2.94 -5.27 9.16
N VAL A 93 2.60 -6.39 9.80
CA VAL A 93 1.28 -6.59 10.38
C VAL A 93 1.40 -6.43 11.90
N VAL A 94 0.64 -5.48 12.42
CA VAL A 94 0.60 -5.24 13.87
C VAL A 94 -0.73 -5.76 14.40
N ASP A 95 -0.66 -6.72 15.33
CA ASP A 95 -1.83 -7.16 16.09
C ASP A 95 -1.97 -6.24 17.30
N LYS A 96 -2.91 -5.33 17.24
CA LYS A 96 -3.09 -4.30 18.27
C LYS A 96 -3.50 -4.88 19.62
N ARG A 97 -4.06 -6.07 19.64
CA ARG A 97 -4.44 -6.74 20.90
C ARG A 97 -3.22 -7.07 21.77
N LYS A 98 -2.04 -7.18 21.15
CA LYS A 98 -0.77 -7.52 21.80
C LYS A 98 0.01 -6.30 22.27
N ILE A 99 -0.45 -5.10 22.00
CA ILE A 99 0.21 -3.88 22.45
C ILE A 99 -0.15 -3.66 23.93
N LYS A 100 0.88 -3.54 24.76
CA LYS A 100 0.74 -3.46 26.23
C LYS A 100 0.81 -2.05 26.81
N SER A 101 1.25 -1.07 26.02
CA SER A 101 1.36 0.32 26.48
C SER A 101 0.00 0.98 26.49
N ASP A 102 -0.49 1.35 27.66
CA ASP A 102 -1.77 2.05 27.81
C ASP A 102 -1.74 3.43 27.16
N GLU A 103 -0.62 4.14 27.27
CA GLU A 103 -0.44 5.42 26.61
C GLU A 103 -0.55 5.28 25.08
N LEU A 104 0.10 4.28 24.52
CA LEU A 104 0.04 4.01 23.09
C LEU A 104 -1.38 3.62 22.65
N LYS A 105 -2.09 2.82 23.44
CA LYS A 105 -3.46 2.41 23.16
C LYS A 105 -4.45 3.57 23.21
N ASN A 106 -4.21 4.55 24.04
CA ASN A 106 -5.14 5.68 24.25
C ASN A 106 -4.81 6.90 23.40
N ASN A 107 -3.66 6.92 22.72
CA ASN A 107 -3.22 8.06 21.94
C ASN A 107 -2.78 7.63 20.53
N LYS A 108 -3.61 7.96 19.52
CA LYS A 108 -3.32 7.64 18.14
C LYS A 108 -2.04 8.29 17.61
N SER A 109 -1.74 9.50 18.07
CA SER A 109 -0.50 10.19 17.69
C SER A 109 0.73 9.44 18.16
N SER A 110 0.71 8.91 19.37
CA SER A 110 1.79 8.07 19.88
C SER A 110 1.96 6.80 19.06
N PHE A 111 0.87 6.19 18.63
CA PHE A 111 0.91 5.01 17.78
C PHE A 111 1.58 5.29 16.42
N TYR A 112 1.24 6.39 15.79
CA TYR A 112 1.83 6.79 14.51
C TYR A 112 3.28 7.26 14.63
N SER A 113 3.67 7.74 15.80
CA SER A 113 5.05 8.16 16.08
C SER A 113 5.98 7.00 16.45
N TYR A 114 5.42 5.89 16.80
CA TYR A 114 6.13 4.69 17.23
C TYR A 114 6.77 3.97 16.04
#